data_a0d342cecb296e5acf72de2a48f81563
#
_entry.id   a0d342cecb296e5acf72de2a48f81563
#
_cell.length_a   1.000
_cell.length_b   1.000
_cell.length_c   1.000
_cell.angle_alpha   90.00
_cell.angle_beta   90.00
_cell.angle_gamma   90.00
#
_symmetry.space_group_name_H-M   'P 1'
#
loop_
_entity.id
_entity.type
_entity.pdbx_description
1 polymer ?
#
loop_
_entity_poly.entity_id
_entity_poly.type
_entity_poly.pdbx_seq_one_letter_code
_entity_poly.pdbx_strand_id
1 'polypeptide(L)'
;MKKAIKISALLIFFIGLTAMSVHRFYVGIYQVDFVPQKKRLEITTRIFMDDLNDALTKAYKKQTNIGDQKETPEDVTLMKKYLSDKFKIYLNGQLKTMNFHSHEQENNVIICYLTVKEVSKITKMEVENSILTELHDEQQNIIQFNNNGKKQNLLLSSSTTKGMLK
;
A
#
# COMPACT_ATOMS: atom_id res chain seq x y z
N MET A 1 -4.70 -51.58 24.51
CA MET A 1 -5.61 -50.93 23.53
C MET A 1 -6.11 -49.55 23.96
N LYS A 2 -6.72 -49.34 25.15
CA LYS A 2 -7.27 -48.02 25.57
C LYS A 2 -6.22 -46.87 25.65
N LYS A 3 -4.93 -47.15 25.99
CA LYS A 3 -3.86 -46.15 26.01
C LYS A 3 -3.43 -45.72 24.60
N ALA A 4 -3.34 -46.66 23.66
CA ALA A 4 -2.98 -46.35 22.27
C ALA A 4 -4.05 -45.46 21.60
N ILE A 5 -5.34 -45.73 21.83
CA ILE A 5 -6.45 -44.95 21.31
C ILE A 5 -6.43 -43.50 21.85
N LYS A 6 -6.11 -43.32 23.15
CA LYS A 6 -5.97 -41.98 23.74
C LYS A 6 -4.80 -41.18 23.15
N ILE A 7 -3.67 -41.83 22.89
CA ILE A 7 -2.49 -41.20 22.26
C ILE A 7 -2.79 -40.80 20.82
N SER A 8 -3.44 -41.69 20.04
CA SER A 8 -3.85 -41.41 18.66
C SER A 8 -4.86 -40.26 18.60
N ALA A 9 -5.85 -40.18 19.50
CA ALA A 9 -6.81 -39.08 19.55
C ALA A 9 -6.13 -37.74 19.92
N LEU A 10 -5.15 -37.75 20.81
CA LEU A 10 -4.38 -36.56 21.18
C LEU A 10 -3.52 -36.08 20.01
N LEU A 11 -2.89 -37.01 19.25
CA LEU A 11 -2.09 -36.65 18.07
C LEU A 11 -2.95 -36.01 16.96
N ILE A 12 -4.14 -36.56 16.70
CA ILE A 12 -5.08 -36.01 15.71
C ILE A 12 -5.56 -34.63 16.13
N PHE A 13 -5.81 -34.40 17.42
CA PHE A 13 -6.19 -33.11 17.96
C PHE A 13 -5.08 -32.05 17.76
N PHE A 14 -3.80 -32.42 18.00
CA PHE A 14 -2.66 -31.53 17.76
C PHE A 14 -2.44 -31.23 16.27
N ILE A 15 -2.65 -32.17 15.36
CA ILE A 15 -2.55 -31.96 13.91
C ILE A 15 -3.67 -31.00 13.44
N GLY A 16 -4.88 -31.10 14.02
CA GLY A 16 -5.99 -30.19 13.71
C GLY A 16 -5.72 -28.71 14.09
N LEU A 17 -4.91 -28.47 15.12
CA LEU A 17 -4.55 -27.11 15.55
C LEU A 17 -3.53 -26.42 14.63
N THR A 18 -2.74 -27.16 13.85
CA THR A 18 -1.76 -26.59 12.93
C THR A 18 -2.35 -26.17 11.59
N ALA A 19 -3.61 -26.48 11.32
CA ALA A 19 -4.32 -26.12 10.10
C ALA A 19 -4.98 -24.74 10.15
N MET A 20 -4.68 -23.90 11.15
CA MET A 20 -5.11 -22.50 11.14
C MET A 20 -4.32 -21.78 10.06
N SER A 21 -4.93 -21.57 8.90
CA SER A 21 -4.42 -20.69 7.85
C SER A 21 -4.18 -19.32 8.45
N VAL A 22 -2.92 -18.89 8.51
CA VAL A 22 -2.58 -17.51 8.81
C VAL A 22 -3.12 -16.69 7.65
N HIS A 23 -4.23 -15.99 7.85
CA HIS A 23 -4.70 -15.00 6.88
C HIS A 23 -3.63 -13.92 6.78
N ARG A 24 -2.90 -13.91 5.69
CA ARG A 24 -2.00 -12.79 5.36
C ARG A 24 -2.88 -11.59 5.01
N PHE A 25 -2.69 -10.50 5.72
CA PHE A 25 -3.35 -9.24 5.40
C PHE A 25 -2.52 -8.50 4.36
N TYR A 26 -3.02 -8.41 3.14
CA TYR A 26 -2.43 -7.61 2.07
C TYR A 26 -3.05 -6.22 2.11
N VAL A 27 -2.43 -5.30 2.85
CA VAL A 27 -2.96 -3.95 3.08
C VAL A 27 -1.88 -2.90 2.84
N GLY A 28 -2.19 -1.95 1.96
CA GLY A 28 -1.44 -0.70 1.81
C GLY A 28 -2.21 0.46 2.45
N ILE A 29 -1.52 1.36 3.15
CA ILE A 29 -2.12 2.55 3.76
C ILE A 29 -1.57 3.79 3.06
N TYR A 30 -2.47 4.69 2.66
CA TYR A 30 -2.17 5.92 1.93
C TYR A 30 -2.84 7.09 2.65
N GLN A 31 -2.07 7.77 3.48
CA GLN A 31 -2.51 8.94 4.20
C GLN A 31 -2.33 10.17 3.33
N VAL A 32 -3.38 10.96 3.14
CA VAL A 32 -3.40 12.15 2.29
C VAL A 32 -3.93 13.32 3.12
N ASP A 33 -3.07 14.26 3.45
CA ASP A 33 -3.41 15.43 4.24
C ASP A 33 -3.40 16.69 3.38
N PHE A 34 -4.52 17.42 3.35
CA PHE A 34 -4.55 18.74 2.74
C PHE A 34 -4.05 19.79 3.74
N VAL A 35 -3.01 20.50 3.36
CA VAL A 35 -2.39 21.58 4.15
C VAL A 35 -2.64 22.93 3.46
N PRO A 36 -3.75 23.62 3.77
CA PRO A 36 -4.14 24.85 3.08
C PRO A 36 -3.08 25.95 3.14
N GLN A 37 -2.41 26.08 4.30
CA GLN A 37 -1.37 27.11 4.52
C GLN A 37 -0.18 26.94 3.56
N LYS A 38 0.11 25.70 3.17
CA LYS A 38 1.18 25.36 2.22
C LYS A 38 0.67 25.16 0.79
N LYS A 39 -0.63 25.27 0.58
CA LYS A 39 -1.30 25.03 -0.72
C LYS A 39 -0.87 23.69 -1.35
N ARG A 40 -0.88 22.60 -0.56
CA ARG A 40 -0.43 21.28 -1.04
C ARG A 40 -1.15 20.13 -0.34
N LEU A 41 -1.12 18.95 -0.99
CA LEU A 41 -1.29 17.69 -0.30
C LEU A 41 0.06 17.18 0.19
N GLU A 42 0.10 16.66 1.39
CA GLU A 42 1.17 15.84 1.92
C GLU A 42 0.68 14.39 1.94
N ILE A 43 1.48 13.47 1.41
CA ILE A 43 1.08 12.07 1.21
C ILE A 43 2.13 11.18 1.84
N THR A 44 1.67 10.27 2.69
CA THR A 44 2.50 9.21 3.28
C THR A 44 1.90 7.86 2.88
N THR A 45 2.70 7.01 2.25
CA THR A 45 2.30 5.64 1.91
C THR A 45 3.00 4.64 2.81
N ARG A 46 2.34 3.54 3.15
CA ARG A 46 2.90 2.40 3.87
C ARG A 46 2.60 1.14 3.09
N ILE A 47 3.66 0.51 2.59
CA ILE A 47 3.58 -0.64 1.68
C ILE A 47 4.54 -1.71 2.21
N PHE A 48 4.12 -2.98 2.25
CA PHE A 48 5.01 -4.07 2.66
C PHE A 48 6.22 -4.16 1.73
N MET A 49 7.41 -4.27 2.33
CA MET A 49 8.70 -4.18 1.63
C MET A 49 8.93 -5.36 0.70
N ASP A 50 8.63 -6.57 1.14
CA ASP A 50 8.73 -7.80 0.36
C ASP A 50 7.79 -7.75 -0.85
N ASP A 51 6.50 -7.47 -0.63
CA ASP A 51 5.51 -7.35 -1.71
C ASP A 51 5.88 -6.24 -2.71
N LEU A 52 6.39 -5.10 -2.24
CA LEU A 52 6.83 -4.02 -3.13
C LEU A 52 7.99 -4.46 -4.03
N ASN A 53 9.02 -5.11 -3.47
CA ASN A 53 10.14 -5.63 -4.24
C ASN A 53 9.70 -6.71 -5.24
N ASP A 54 8.78 -7.59 -4.86
CA ASP A 54 8.21 -8.61 -5.75
C ASP A 54 7.42 -7.96 -6.90
N ALA A 55 6.60 -6.93 -6.62
CA ALA A 55 5.87 -6.20 -7.64
C ALA A 55 6.80 -5.49 -8.63
N LEU A 56 7.84 -4.84 -8.13
CA LEU A 56 8.85 -4.19 -8.97
C LEU A 56 9.59 -5.21 -9.84
N THR A 57 10.00 -6.34 -9.25
CA THR A 57 10.66 -7.43 -9.97
C THR A 57 9.76 -7.98 -11.08
N LYS A 58 8.48 -8.19 -10.79
CA LYS A 58 7.50 -8.66 -11.77
C LYS A 58 7.27 -7.65 -12.90
N ALA A 59 7.15 -6.35 -12.55
CA ALA A 59 6.85 -5.28 -13.50
C ALA A 59 8.05 -4.97 -14.44
N TYR A 60 9.26 -4.95 -13.88
CA TYR A 60 10.45 -4.48 -14.62
C TYR A 60 11.43 -5.59 -14.97
N LYS A 61 11.15 -6.86 -14.62
CA LYS A 61 11.98 -8.04 -14.89
C LYS A 61 13.42 -7.89 -14.34
N LYS A 62 13.55 -7.15 -13.25
CA LYS A 62 14.80 -6.89 -12.55
C LYS A 62 14.57 -7.00 -11.05
N GLN A 63 15.38 -7.79 -10.36
CA GLN A 63 15.37 -7.87 -8.91
C GLN A 63 15.68 -6.51 -8.29
N THR A 64 14.86 -6.04 -7.36
CA THR A 64 15.06 -4.80 -6.61
C THR A 64 15.26 -5.09 -5.14
N ASN A 65 15.90 -4.15 -4.43
CA ASN A 65 16.27 -4.29 -3.02
C ASN A 65 15.85 -3.03 -2.22
N ILE A 66 14.65 -2.50 -2.49
CA ILE A 66 14.14 -1.32 -1.77
C ILE A 66 14.09 -1.60 -0.27
N GLY A 67 14.67 -0.70 0.53
CA GLY A 67 14.76 -0.80 1.98
C GLY A 67 15.85 -1.72 2.51
N ASP A 68 16.65 -2.35 1.65
CA ASP A 68 17.80 -3.19 2.02
C ASP A 68 19.12 -2.42 1.88
N GLN A 69 20.18 -2.90 2.53
CA GLN A 69 21.53 -2.33 2.36
C GLN A 69 22.07 -2.40 0.91
N LYS A 70 21.47 -3.26 0.07
CA LYS A 70 21.79 -3.41 -1.35
C LYS A 70 20.96 -2.53 -2.26
N GLU A 71 20.11 -1.64 -1.70
CA GLU A 71 19.31 -0.71 -2.48
C GLU A 71 20.19 0.15 -3.40
N THR A 72 19.78 0.29 -4.66
CA THR A 72 20.47 1.11 -5.66
C THR A 72 19.63 2.32 -6.08
N PRO A 73 20.25 3.39 -6.61
CA PRO A 73 19.51 4.52 -7.20
C PRO A 73 18.55 4.12 -8.32
N GLU A 74 18.86 3.03 -9.03
CA GLU A 74 17.99 2.49 -10.06
C GLU A 74 16.74 1.85 -9.46
N ASP A 75 16.87 1.09 -8.35
CA ASP A 75 15.73 0.51 -7.64
C ASP A 75 14.75 1.61 -7.20
N VAL A 76 15.27 2.70 -6.64
CA VAL A 76 14.46 3.88 -6.26
C VAL A 76 13.77 4.52 -7.47
N THR A 77 14.43 4.56 -8.61
CA THR A 77 13.85 5.08 -9.86
C THR A 77 12.70 4.21 -10.33
N LEU A 78 12.86 2.88 -10.29
CA LEU A 78 11.80 1.93 -10.64
C LEU A 78 10.62 2.03 -9.67
N MET A 79 10.88 2.15 -8.37
CA MET A 79 9.85 2.37 -7.37
C MET A 79 9.05 3.64 -7.63
N LYS A 80 9.71 4.78 -7.88
CA LYS A 80 9.03 6.06 -8.21
C LYS A 80 8.13 5.91 -9.43
N LYS A 81 8.62 5.25 -10.47
CA LYS A 81 7.85 4.99 -11.68
C LYS A 81 6.62 4.13 -11.37
N TYR A 82 6.79 3.02 -10.65
CA TYR A 82 5.72 2.13 -10.24
C TYR A 82 4.64 2.87 -9.44
N LEU A 83 5.04 3.66 -8.43
CA LEU A 83 4.11 4.47 -7.64
C LEU A 83 3.33 5.45 -8.51
N SER A 84 3.98 6.16 -9.44
CA SER A 84 3.29 7.12 -10.31
C SER A 84 2.34 6.47 -11.32
N ASP A 85 2.65 5.27 -11.77
CA ASP A 85 1.81 4.52 -12.70
C ASP A 85 0.56 3.94 -12.02
N LYS A 86 0.70 3.48 -10.77
CA LYS A 86 -0.32 2.73 -10.03
C LYS A 86 -1.14 3.55 -9.03
N PHE A 87 -0.63 4.69 -8.59
CA PHE A 87 -1.30 5.59 -7.66
C PHE A 87 -1.49 6.96 -8.29
N LYS A 88 -2.74 7.39 -8.47
CA LYS A 88 -3.10 8.65 -9.12
C LYS A 88 -4.14 9.40 -8.31
N ILE A 89 -3.98 10.71 -8.23
CA ILE A 89 -4.90 11.62 -7.55
C ILE A 89 -5.44 12.64 -8.55
N TYR A 90 -6.75 12.74 -8.61
CA TYR A 90 -7.45 13.75 -9.39
C TYR A 90 -8.12 14.73 -8.42
N LEU A 91 -7.82 15.99 -8.55
CA LEU A 91 -8.45 17.07 -7.80
C LEU A 91 -9.34 17.88 -8.73
N ASN A 92 -10.62 17.97 -8.37
CA ASN A 92 -11.61 18.73 -9.14
C ASN A 92 -11.66 18.32 -10.63
N GLY A 93 -11.47 17.02 -10.89
CA GLY A 93 -11.45 16.43 -12.23
C GLY A 93 -10.11 16.49 -12.97
N GLN A 94 -9.05 17.06 -12.38
CA GLN A 94 -7.73 17.15 -13.00
C GLN A 94 -6.75 16.19 -12.35
N LEU A 95 -6.07 15.39 -13.16
CA LEU A 95 -4.94 14.58 -12.72
C LEU A 95 -3.83 15.49 -12.18
N LYS A 96 -3.30 15.15 -11.00
CA LYS A 96 -2.22 15.91 -10.35
C LYS A 96 -0.92 15.13 -10.36
N THR A 97 0.17 15.84 -10.61
CA THR A 97 1.52 15.30 -10.50
C THR A 97 1.91 15.17 -9.04
N MET A 98 2.30 13.98 -8.64
CA MET A 98 2.87 13.73 -7.31
C MET A 98 4.40 13.85 -7.38
N ASN A 99 4.96 14.64 -6.47
CA ASN A 99 6.40 14.80 -6.32
C ASN A 99 6.88 13.89 -5.19
N PHE A 100 7.71 12.92 -5.51
CA PHE A 100 8.37 12.06 -4.53
C PHE A 100 9.51 12.83 -3.83
N HIS A 101 9.60 12.74 -2.51
CA HIS A 101 10.65 13.38 -1.71
C HIS A 101 11.66 12.37 -1.20
N SER A 102 11.20 11.40 -0.46
CA SER A 102 12.05 10.39 0.18
C SER A 102 11.23 9.14 0.48
N HIS A 103 11.93 8.10 0.88
CA HIS A 103 11.36 6.93 1.53
C HIS A 103 12.24 6.51 2.70
N GLU A 104 11.68 5.71 3.58
CA GLU A 104 12.38 5.05 4.68
C GLU A 104 11.80 3.66 4.92
N GLN A 105 12.58 2.81 5.56
CA GLN A 105 12.16 1.50 6.00
C GLN A 105 11.81 1.55 7.50
N GLU A 106 10.64 1.02 7.84
CA GLU A 106 10.24 0.76 9.22
C GLU A 106 9.78 -0.71 9.33
N ASN A 107 10.60 -1.55 9.97
CA ASN A 107 10.39 -3.01 10.01
C ASN A 107 10.28 -3.60 8.59
N ASN A 108 9.15 -4.26 8.26
CA ASN A 108 8.88 -4.80 6.91
C ASN A 108 7.98 -3.87 6.08
N VAL A 109 8.06 -2.55 6.30
CA VAL A 109 7.24 -1.56 5.60
C VAL A 109 8.14 -0.50 4.97
N ILE A 110 7.87 -0.16 3.73
CA ILE A 110 8.42 1.03 3.06
C ILE A 110 7.43 2.17 3.21
N ILE A 111 7.90 3.25 3.82
CA ILE A 111 7.16 4.50 3.95
C ILE A 111 7.67 5.46 2.88
N CYS A 112 6.79 5.93 1.99
CA CYS A 112 7.16 6.93 0.99
C CYS A 112 6.47 8.26 1.28
N TYR A 113 7.19 9.35 1.09
CA TYR A 113 6.73 10.71 1.26
C TYR A 113 6.61 11.42 -0.08
N LEU A 114 5.38 11.87 -0.39
CA LEU A 114 5.08 12.55 -1.65
C LEU A 114 4.29 13.84 -1.38
N THR A 115 4.24 14.73 -2.36
CA THR A 115 3.39 15.92 -2.32
C THR A 115 2.73 16.19 -3.66
N VAL A 116 1.56 16.83 -3.61
CA VAL A 116 0.93 17.52 -4.74
C VAL A 116 0.93 19.00 -4.45
N LYS A 117 1.58 19.79 -5.29
CA LYS A 117 1.71 21.24 -5.14
C LYS A 117 0.54 21.99 -5.78
N GLU A 118 0.41 23.29 -5.47
CA GLU A 118 -0.56 24.23 -6.09
C GLU A 118 -2.02 23.81 -5.88
N VAL A 119 -2.32 23.33 -4.68
CA VAL A 119 -3.67 22.96 -4.27
C VAL A 119 -4.27 24.09 -3.44
N SER A 120 -5.17 24.88 -4.04
CA SER A 120 -5.83 26.01 -3.35
C SER A 120 -7.13 25.59 -2.68
N LYS A 121 -7.91 24.69 -3.33
CA LYS A 121 -9.23 24.24 -2.84
C LYS A 121 -9.52 22.86 -3.37
N ILE A 122 -10.07 22.02 -2.52
CA ILE A 122 -10.55 20.68 -2.89
C ILE A 122 -12.06 20.63 -2.70
N THR A 123 -12.80 20.48 -3.79
CA THR A 123 -14.25 20.24 -3.77
C THR A 123 -14.56 18.76 -4.00
N LYS A 124 -13.66 18.06 -4.70
CA LYS A 124 -13.77 16.64 -5.03
C LYS A 124 -12.37 16.07 -5.20
N MET A 125 -12.09 14.95 -4.56
CA MET A 125 -10.89 14.17 -4.78
C MET A 125 -11.27 12.78 -5.27
N GLU A 126 -10.69 12.36 -6.39
CA GLU A 126 -10.79 11.02 -6.90
C GLU A 126 -9.42 10.36 -6.82
N VAL A 127 -9.38 9.12 -6.36
CA VAL A 127 -8.15 8.36 -6.20
C VAL A 127 -8.26 7.08 -7.02
N GLU A 128 -7.21 6.78 -7.77
CA GLU A 128 -6.99 5.49 -8.42
C GLU A 128 -5.74 4.88 -7.78
N ASN A 129 -5.87 3.66 -7.27
CA ASN A 129 -4.77 2.94 -6.64
C ASN A 129 -4.87 1.45 -6.92
N SER A 130 -3.94 0.95 -7.71
CA SER A 130 -3.80 -0.46 -8.06
C SER A 130 -2.45 -1.03 -7.61
N ILE A 131 -1.80 -0.40 -6.59
CA ILE A 131 -0.53 -0.89 -6.04
C ILE A 131 -0.76 -2.29 -5.46
N LEU A 132 0.12 -3.23 -5.83
CA LEU A 132 0.16 -4.64 -5.42
C LEU A 132 -1.06 -5.50 -5.85
N THR A 133 -2.06 -4.93 -6.54
CA THR A 133 -3.24 -5.72 -6.97
C THR A 133 -2.91 -6.79 -8.00
N GLU A 134 -1.78 -6.68 -8.69
CA GLU A 134 -1.26 -7.70 -9.60
C GLU A 134 -0.56 -8.87 -8.92
N LEU A 135 -0.26 -8.76 -7.63
CA LEU A 135 0.33 -9.83 -6.83
C LEU A 135 -0.71 -10.62 -6.06
N HIS A 136 -1.66 -9.90 -5.45
CA HIS A 136 -2.64 -10.47 -4.51
C HIS A 136 -4.05 -10.01 -4.86
N ASP A 137 -4.93 -10.94 -5.12
CA ASP A 137 -6.34 -10.64 -5.41
C ASP A 137 -7.06 -10.04 -4.20
N GLU A 138 -6.60 -10.36 -2.99
CA GLU A 138 -7.12 -9.82 -1.72
C GLU A 138 -6.48 -8.49 -1.31
N GLN A 139 -5.62 -7.88 -2.16
CA GLN A 139 -4.99 -6.60 -1.85
C GLN A 139 -6.03 -5.52 -1.55
N GLN A 140 -5.85 -4.84 -0.42
CA GLN A 140 -6.63 -3.69 0.02
C GLN A 140 -5.75 -2.46 0.10
N ASN A 141 -6.17 -1.36 -0.52
CA ASN A 141 -5.50 -0.07 -0.47
C ASN A 141 -6.42 0.92 0.24
N ILE A 142 -6.06 1.28 1.48
CA ILE A 142 -6.85 2.17 2.33
C ILE A 142 -6.34 3.60 2.17
N ILE A 143 -7.16 4.46 1.60
CA ILE A 143 -6.88 5.89 1.48
C ILE A 143 -7.50 6.59 2.68
N GLN A 144 -6.68 7.26 3.47
CA GLN A 144 -7.09 8.08 4.61
C GLN A 144 -6.93 9.56 4.23
N PHE A 145 -8.01 10.22 3.93
CA PHE A 145 -8.00 11.62 3.53
C PHE A 145 -8.39 12.54 4.67
N ASN A 146 -7.58 13.55 4.92
CA ASN A 146 -7.84 14.59 5.89
C ASN A 146 -7.90 15.96 5.16
N ASN A 147 -9.10 16.49 5.02
CA ASN A 147 -9.34 17.80 4.45
C ASN A 147 -9.52 18.83 5.57
N ASN A 148 -8.41 19.38 6.07
CA ASN A 148 -8.41 20.40 7.11
C ASN A 148 -9.25 19.99 8.35
N GLY A 149 -9.00 18.79 8.88
CA GLY A 149 -9.71 18.23 10.05
C GLY A 149 -10.91 17.35 9.71
N LYS A 150 -11.48 17.46 8.51
CA LYS A 150 -12.53 16.55 8.04
C LYS A 150 -11.91 15.27 7.49
N LYS A 151 -12.03 14.18 8.23
CA LYS A 151 -11.45 12.88 7.85
C LYS A 151 -12.46 12.02 7.08
N GLN A 152 -11.98 11.37 6.03
CA GLN A 152 -12.71 10.40 5.22
C GLN A 152 -11.79 9.23 4.87
N ASN A 153 -12.35 8.03 4.76
CA ASN A 153 -11.61 6.84 4.33
C ASN A 153 -12.25 6.26 3.07
N LEU A 154 -11.41 5.70 2.21
CA LEU A 154 -11.82 4.99 1.01
C LEU A 154 -11.04 3.69 0.95
N LEU A 155 -11.76 2.57 0.83
CA LEU A 155 -11.18 1.26 0.60
C LEU A 155 -11.20 0.97 -0.90
N LEU A 156 -10.03 0.68 -1.47
CA LEU A 156 -9.85 0.20 -2.84
C LEU A 156 -9.32 -1.24 -2.80
N SER A 157 -9.63 -2.01 -3.82
CA SER A 157 -9.24 -3.43 -3.95
C SER A 157 -8.90 -3.76 -5.40
N SER A 158 -8.50 -5.01 -5.67
CA SER A 158 -8.25 -5.49 -7.04
C SER A 158 -9.48 -5.33 -7.95
N SER A 159 -10.69 -5.50 -7.42
CA SER A 159 -11.95 -5.34 -8.17
C SER A 159 -12.43 -3.89 -8.26
N THR A 160 -11.95 -2.99 -7.39
CA THR A 160 -12.36 -1.59 -7.33
C THR A 160 -11.15 -0.72 -7.05
N THR A 161 -10.39 -0.41 -8.10
CA THR A 161 -9.13 0.37 -7.97
C THR A 161 -9.33 1.87 -7.95
N LYS A 162 -10.58 2.37 -8.05
CA LYS A 162 -10.88 3.80 -8.17
C LYS A 162 -12.07 4.18 -7.31
N GLY A 163 -11.99 5.34 -6.64
CA GLY A 163 -13.07 5.83 -5.81
C GLY A 163 -12.97 7.34 -5.53
N MET A 164 -13.98 7.87 -4.82
CA MET A 164 -14.17 9.30 -4.67
C MET A 164 -14.35 9.68 -3.20
N LEU A 165 -13.73 10.80 -2.83
CA LEU A 165 -13.82 11.48 -1.55
C LEU A 165 -14.34 12.92 -1.77
N LYS A 166 -15.17 13.41 -0.81
CA LYS A 166 -15.84 14.74 -0.95
C LYS A 166 -15.47 15.64 0.21
#